data_a71320c9c843e3ebd57924233cf2db67
#
_entry.id   a71320c9c843e3ebd57924233cf2db67
#
_cell.length_a   1.000
_cell.length_b   1.000
_cell.length_c   1.000
_cell.angle_alpha   90.00
_cell.angle_beta   90.00
_cell.angle_gamma   90.00
#
_symmetry.space_group_name_H-M   'P 1'
#
loop_
_entity.id
_entity.type
_entity.pdbx_description
1 polymer ?
#
loop_
_entity_poly.entity_id
_entity_poly.type
_entity_poly.pdbx_seq_one_letter_code
_entity_poly.pdbx_strand_id
1 'polypeptide(L)'
;MKEVMDLILLFDVGNTNITIGLSDGTHIVQTYRLNTEVTKTADEYYIQMKSLFDYKRITSVAISSVVPRITEKLKEISEKYLKLEPLLVGPGIKTGLNVKTDNPREVGADLICAAVAVEDLSNPMLVVDLGTAIKYIYIKHKTILGVIITPGVNISIKALVGNTALLPDIDIEVPKKVLGTNTISCMQSGVTYGVASQVDGLIERIGEETKESFEVILTGGLSELIAPLCKHELTRDPDLVLKGLLKIFNRNDTLRK
;
A
#
# COMPACT_ATOMS: atom_id res chain seq x y z
N MET A 1 -22.45 -28.49 11.00
CA MET A 1 -21.52 -27.48 11.58
C MET A 1 -20.78 -26.86 10.41
N LYS A 2 -20.87 -25.54 10.19
CA LYS A 2 -19.95 -24.87 9.25
C LYS A 2 -18.55 -25.00 9.85
N GLU A 3 -17.61 -25.57 9.12
CA GLU A 3 -16.19 -25.53 9.49
C GLU A 3 -15.82 -24.09 9.79
N VAL A 4 -15.33 -23.84 10.99
CA VAL A 4 -14.84 -22.51 11.36
C VAL A 4 -13.50 -22.36 10.63
N MET A 5 -13.50 -21.62 9.55
CA MET A 5 -12.32 -21.40 8.70
C MET A 5 -11.28 -20.60 9.47
N ASP A 6 -10.09 -21.14 9.61
CA ASP A 6 -8.93 -20.46 10.19
C ASP A 6 -8.54 -19.25 9.33
N LEU A 7 -8.12 -18.18 9.98
CA LEU A 7 -7.79 -16.93 9.29
C LEU A 7 -6.37 -16.47 9.61
N ILE A 8 -5.72 -15.94 8.61
CA ILE A 8 -4.46 -15.20 8.73
C ILE A 8 -4.78 -13.71 8.83
N LEU A 9 -4.24 -13.05 9.84
CA LEU A 9 -4.38 -11.62 10.06
C LEU A 9 -3.17 -10.90 9.45
N LEU A 10 -3.43 -10.01 8.50
CA LEU A 10 -2.42 -9.28 7.75
C LEU A 10 -2.51 -7.79 8.10
N PHE A 11 -1.37 -7.17 8.38
CA PHE A 11 -1.28 -5.73 8.62
C PHE A 11 -0.35 -5.09 7.57
N ASP A 12 -0.87 -4.11 6.85
CA ASP A 12 -0.05 -3.16 6.09
C ASP A 12 -0.12 -1.79 6.78
N VAL A 13 1.03 -1.38 7.33
CA VAL A 13 1.14 -0.21 8.21
C VAL A 13 1.86 0.92 7.50
N GLY A 14 1.07 1.85 6.98
CA GLY A 14 1.56 3.11 6.42
C GLY A 14 1.57 4.25 7.45
N ASN A 15 2.17 5.38 7.07
CA ASN A 15 2.27 6.58 7.93
C ASN A 15 0.91 7.22 8.27
N THR A 16 -0.12 7.02 7.45
CA THR A 16 -1.46 7.60 7.65
C THR A 16 -2.50 6.57 8.04
N ASN A 17 -2.43 5.37 7.47
CA ASN A 17 -3.41 4.30 7.67
C ASN A 17 -2.74 2.97 7.96
N ILE A 18 -3.44 2.15 8.73
CA ILE A 18 -3.19 0.72 8.90
C ILE A 18 -4.30 0.00 8.11
N THR A 19 -3.92 -0.75 7.08
CA THR A 19 -4.82 -1.64 6.36
C THR A 19 -4.74 -3.03 6.97
N ILE A 20 -5.88 -3.57 7.38
CA ILE A 20 -5.99 -4.90 8.00
C ILE A 20 -6.66 -5.81 6.98
N GLY A 21 -6.03 -6.94 6.67
CA GLY A 21 -6.59 -7.99 5.84
C GLY A 21 -6.86 -9.25 6.65
N LEU A 22 -8.00 -9.89 6.41
CA LEU A 22 -8.26 -11.26 6.81
C LEU A 22 -8.11 -12.16 5.59
N SER A 23 -7.38 -13.24 5.72
CA SER A 23 -7.15 -14.19 4.62
C SER A 23 -7.47 -15.63 5.06
N ASP A 24 -8.01 -16.40 4.12
CA ASP A 24 -8.21 -17.85 4.23
C ASP A 24 -6.95 -18.68 3.88
N GLY A 25 -5.83 -18.00 3.67
CA GLY A 25 -4.56 -18.59 3.21
C GLY A 25 -4.34 -18.49 1.70
N THR A 26 -5.40 -18.26 0.93
CA THR A 26 -5.35 -18.10 -0.53
C THR A 26 -5.82 -16.74 -1.01
N HIS A 27 -6.87 -16.22 -0.41
CA HIS A 27 -7.51 -14.96 -0.81
C HIS A 27 -7.64 -14.01 0.38
N ILE A 28 -7.70 -12.73 0.10
CA ILE A 28 -8.14 -11.72 1.07
C ILE A 28 -9.66 -11.77 1.10
N VAL A 29 -10.22 -12.18 2.24
CA VAL A 29 -11.67 -12.35 2.39
C VAL A 29 -12.37 -11.12 2.95
N GLN A 30 -11.63 -10.27 3.68
CA GLN A 30 -12.15 -9.03 4.24
C GLN A 30 -11.03 -8.06 4.54
N THR A 31 -11.31 -6.75 4.40
CA THR A 31 -10.35 -5.68 4.72
C THR A 31 -11.00 -4.64 5.63
N TYR A 32 -10.16 -4.03 6.47
CA TYR A 32 -10.53 -2.90 7.32
C TYR A 32 -9.41 -1.85 7.26
N ARG A 33 -9.74 -0.62 7.63
CA ARG A 33 -8.78 0.48 7.68
C ARG A 33 -8.90 1.24 8.99
N LEU A 34 -7.78 1.50 9.64
CA LEU A 34 -7.66 2.34 10.81
C LEU A 34 -6.68 3.48 10.53
N ASN A 35 -6.81 4.58 11.24
CA ASN A 35 -5.80 5.63 11.22
C ASN A 35 -4.53 5.16 11.96
N THR A 36 -3.37 5.58 11.46
CA THR A 36 -2.08 5.39 12.13
C THR A 36 -1.91 6.46 13.19
N GLU A 37 -2.09 6.10 14.46
CA GLU A 37 -1.99 7.00 15.61
C GLU A 37 -0.89 6.52 16.55
N VAL A 38 0.29 7.11 16.42
CA VAL A 38 1.48 6.68 17.20
C VAL A 38 1.34 6.93 18.71
N THR A 39 0.38 7.71 19.15
CA THR A 39 0.09 7.99 20.57
C THR A 39 -0.76 6.91 21.23
N LYS A 40 -1.57 6.15 20.47
CA LYS A 40 -2.36 5.03 21.00
C LYS A 40 -1.45 3.94 21.55
N THR A 41 -1.87 3.31 22.63
CA THR A 41 -1.25 2.11 23.20
C THR A 41 -1.63 0.86 22.40
N ALA A 42 -0.95 -0.26 22.64
CA ALA A 42 -1.33 -1.56 22.08
C ALA A 42 -2.74 -1.98 22.52
N ASP A 43 -3.10 -1.71 23.78
CA ASP A 43 -4.42 -2.05 24.33
C ASP A 43 -5.56 -1.27 23.67
N GLU A 44 -5.37 0.03 23.37
CA GLU A 44 -6.35 0.85 22.65
C GLU A 44 -6.54 0.35 21.21
N TYR A 45 -5.47 0.00 20.50
CA TYR A 45 -5.57 -0.64 19.19
C TYR A 45 -6.29 -1.98 19.26
N TYR A 46 -5.96 -2.81 20.27
CA TYR A 46 -6.64 -4.10 20.45
C TYR A 46 -8.14 -3.95 20.67
N ILE A 47 -8.56 -3.04 21.57
CA ILE A 47 -9.98 -2.76 21.83
C ILE A 47 -10.68 -2.30 20.54
N GLN A 48 -10.05 -1.43 19.76
CA GLN A 48 -10.60 -0.92 18.51
C GLN A 48 -10.76 -2.05 17.46
N MET A 49 -9.77 -2.92 17.34
CA MET A 49 -9.79 -4.02 16.38
C MET A 49 -10.70 -5.17 16.83
N LYS A 50 -10.86 -5.37 18.14
CA LYS A 50 -11.65 -6.48 18.72
C LYS A 50 -13.10 -6.51 18.24
N SER A 51 -13.67 -5.37 17.87
CA SER A 51 -15.04 -5.27 17.36
C SER A 51 -15.17 -5.58 15.86
N LEU A 52 -14.04 -5.66 15.13
CA LEU A 52 -14.04 -5.78 13.67
C LEU A 52 -14.16 -7.25 13.22
N PHE A 53 -13.58 -8.18 13.96
CA PHE A 53 -13.56 -9.60 13.59
C PHE A 53 -13.39 -10.54 14.79
N ASP A 54 -13.70 -11.82 14.60
CA ASP A 54 -13.55 -12.85 15.65
C ASP A 54 -12.09 -13.29 15.80
N TYR A 55 -11.44 -12.84 16.86
CA TYR A 55 -10.06 -13.17 17.20
C TYR A 55 -9.78 -14.66 17.39
N LYS A 56 -10.78 -15.44 17.77
CA LYS A 56 -10.62 -16.88 17.99
C LYS A 56 -10.31 -17.64 16.69
N ARG A 57 -10.60 -17.03 15.55
CA ARG A 57 -10.34 -17.61 14.23
C ARG A 57 -8.95 -17.29 13.70
N ILE A 58 -8.23 -16.41 14.37
CA ILE A 58 -6.88 -16.00 13.91
C ILE A 58 -5.87 -17.03 14.36
N THR A 59 -5.20 -17.65 13.42
CA THR A 59 -4.17 -18.68 13.65
C THR A 59 -2.76 -18.20 13.29
N SER A 60 -2.65 -17.11 12.56
CA SER A 60 -1.36 -16.53 12.16
C SER A 60 -1.47 -15.04 11.94
N VAL A 61 -0.34 -14.33 12.08
CA VAL A 61 -0.23 -12.89 11.87
C VAL A 61 0.97 -12.58 11.00
N ALA A 62 0.80 -11.68 10.02
CA ALA A 62 1.92 -11.11 9.26
C ALA A 62 1.79 -9.57 9.18
N ILE A 63 2.92 -8.90 9.25
CA ILE A 63 3.02 -7.44 9.34
C ILE A 63 4.00 -6.92 8.29
N SER A 64 3.51 -6.06 7.40
CA SER A 64 4.28 -5.13 6.58
C SER A 64 4.18 -3.76 7.23
N SER A 65 5.30 -3.11 7.54
CA SER A 65 5.24 -1.82 8.22
C SER A 65 6.40 -0.90 7.86
N VAL A 66 6.08 0.37 7.69
CA VAL A 66 7.04 1.47 7.58
C VAL A 66 7.00 2.40 8.81
N VAL A 67 6.30 1.99 9.88
CA VAL A 67 6.15 2.77 11.11
C VAL A 67 6.58 1.93 12.33
N PRO A 68 7.87 1.98 12.74
CA PRO A 68 8.41 1.11 13.79
C PRO A 68 7.61 1.13 15.11
N ARG A 69 7.15 2.31 15.53
CA ARG A 69 6.36 2.45 16.77
C ARG A 69 5.03 1.68 16.73
N ILE A 70 4.40 1.57 15.57
CA ILE A 70 3.17 0.79 15.40
C ILE A 70 3.50 -0.70 15.29
N THR A 71 4.61 -1.04 14.62
CA THR A 71 5.08 -2.43 14.51
C THR A 71 5.20 -3.08 15.88
N GLU A 72 5.87 -2.41 16.84
CA GLU A 72 6.02 -2.94 18.20
C GLU A 72 4.68 -3.13 18.92
N LYS A 73 3.72 -2.22 18.72
CA LYS A 73 2.37 -2.35 19.29
C LYS A 73 1.61 -3.54 18.70
N LEU A 74 1.68 -3.75 17.39
CA LEU A 74 1.03 -4.88 16.73
C LEU A 74 1.68 -6.21 17.11
N LYS A 75 3.01 -6.23 17.34
CA LYS A 75 3.71 -7.37 17.95
C LYS A 75 3.15 -7.66 19.34
N GLU A 76 3.13 -6.66 20.22
CA GLU A 76 2.58 -6.81 21.58
C GLU A 76 1.13 -7.34 21.55
N ILE A 77 0.28 -6.83 20.65
CA ILE A 77 -1.09 -7.33 20.48
C ILE A 77 -1.08 -8.80 20.09
N SER A 78 -0.28 -9.18 19.11
CA SER A 78 -0.19 -10.56 18.62
C SER A 78 0.25 -11.53 19.71
N GLU A 79 1.28 -11.17 20.47
CA GLU A 79 1.82 -12.00 21.56
C GLU A 79 0.91 -12.01 22.78
N LYS A 80 0.40 -10.84 23.21
CA LYS A 80 -0.37 -10.69 24.45
C LYS A 80 -1.78 -11.24 24.32
N TYR A 81 -2.48 -10.95 23.24
CA TYR A 81 -3.92 -11.26 23.10
C TYR A 81 -4.20 -12.45 22.20
N LEU A 82 -3.42 -12.66 21.14
CA LEU A 82 -3.58 -13.78 20.22
C LEU A 82 -2.72 -14.98 20.59
N LYS A 83 -1.65 -14.79 21.38
CA LYS A 83 -0.62 -15.81 21.70
C LYS A 83 0.09 -16.32 20.45
N LEU A 84 0.29 -15.44 19.46
CA LEU A 84 0.92 -15.74 18.18
C LEU A 84 2.17 -14.87 18.01
N GLU A 85 3.23 -15.44 17.47
CA GLU A 85 4.41 -14.72 17.01
C GLU A 85 4.18 -14.24 15.57
N PRO A 86 4.14 -12.92 15.31
CA PRO A 86 3.88 -12.40 13.97
C PRO A 86 5.10 -12.58 13.05
N LEU A 87 4.84 -12.82 11.76
CA LEU A 87 5.86 -12.69 10.72
C LEU A 87 6.02 -11.21 10.37
N LEU A 88 7.22 -10.66 10.52
CA LEU A 88 7.54 -9.27 10.15
C LEU A 88 8.27 -9.25 8.81
N VAL A 89 7.76 -8.50 7.84
CA VAL A 89 8.48 -8.30 6.56
C VAL A 89 9.68 -7.39 6.79
N GLY A 90 10.86 -7.93 6.57
CA GLY A 90 12.13 -7.25 6.80
C GLY A 90 13.34 -8.11 6.45
N PRO A 91 14.54 -7.70 6.86
CA PRO A 91 15.76 -8.45 6.60
C PRO A 91 15.66 -9.90 7.09
N GLY A 92 16.07 -10.86 6.25
CA GLY A 92 16.06 -12.29 6.58
C GLY A 92 14.79 -13.04 6.20
N ILE A 93 13.71 -12.36 5.82
CA ILE A 93 12.49 -12.99 5.34
C ILE A 93 12.63 -13.37 3.85
N LYS A 94 12.21 -14.59 3.50
CA LYS A 94 12.18 -15.04 2.10
C LYS A 94 11.04 -14.35 1.35
N THR A 95 11.38 -13.37 0.54
CA THR A 95 10.41 -12.69 -0.33
C THR A 95 10.30 -13.34 -1.70
N GLY A 96 11.32 -14.06 -2.17
CA GLY A 96 11.41 -14.57 -3.53
C GLY A 96 11.74 -13.49 -4.57
N LEU A 97 12.02 -12.27 -4.11
CA LEU A 97 12.27 -11.10 -4.92
C LEU A 97 13.71 -10.63 -4.76
N ASN A 98 14.31 -10.19 -5.85
CA ASN A 98 15.58 -9.49 -5.84
C ASN A 98 15.33 -7.97 -5.79
N VAL A 99 16.21 -7.26 -5.11
CA VAL A 99 16.20 -5.79 -5.04
C VAL A 99 17.52 -5.29 -5.61
N LYS A 100 17.47 -4.65 -6.76
CA LYS A 100 18.65 -4.12 -7.47
C LYS A 100 18.64 -2.60 -7.41
N THR A 101 18.70 -2.08 -6.19
CA THR A 101 18.89 -0.65 -5.88
C THR A 101 20.23 -0.47 -5.20
N ASP A 102 20.73 0.76 -5.12
CA ASP A 102 22.02 1.08 -4.49
C ASP A 102 22.06 0.63 -3.02
N ASN A 103 20.95 0.79 -2.30
CA ASN A 103 20.79 0.32 -0.93
C ASN A 103 19.49 -0.51 -0.77
N PRO A 104 19.53 -1.84 -0.98
CA PRO A 104 18.36 -2.71 -0.87
C PRO A 104 17.67 -2.69 0.50
N ARG A 105 18.40 -2.32 1.57
CA ARG A 105 17.83 -2.27 2.93
C ARG A 105 16.94 -1.05 3.19
N GLU A 106 17.00 -0.05 2.34
CA GLU A 106 16.17 1.15 2.41
C GLU A 106 14.80 0.97 1.73
N VAL A 107 14.61 -0.12 0.99
CA VAL A 107 13.33 -0.42 0.33
C VAL A 107 12.31 -0.81 1.38
N GLY A 108 11.25 -0.03 1.50
CA GLY A 108 10.17 -0.25 2.48
C GLY A 108 9.46 -1.60 2.31
N ALA A 109 8.95 -2.14 3.42
CA ALA A 109 8.23 -3.41 3.44
C ALA A 109 7.01 -3.40 2.52
N ASP A 110 6.31 -2.27 2.44
CA ASP A 110 5.17 -2.04 1.55
C ASP A 110 5.55 -2.16 0.07
N LEU A 111 6.69 -1.59 -0.34
CA LEU A 111 7.22 -1.72 -1.70
C LEU A 111 7.58 -3.17 -2.04
N ILE A 112 8.19 -3.88 -1.09
CA ILE A 112 8.50 -5.32 -1.23
C ILE A 112 7.20 -6.12 -1.41
N CYS A 113 6.20 -5.90 -0.56
CA CYS A 113 4.91 -6.59 -0.67
C CYS A 113 4.23 -6.30 -2.02
N ALA A 114 4.17 -5.04 -2.45
CA ALA A 114 3.58 -4.66 -3.72
C ALA A 114 4.29 -5.36 -4.91
N ALA A 115 5.62 -5.43 -4.88
CA ALA A 115 6.40 -6.10 -5.91
C ALA A 115 6.23 -7.63 -5.90
N VAL A 116 6.15 -8.25 -4.72
CA VAL A 116 5.87 -9.70 -4.61
C VAL A 116 4.48 -10.06 -5.13
N ALA A 117 3.51 -9.17 -5.00
CA ALA A 117 2.17 -9.41 -5.54
C ALA A 117 2.18 -9.70 -7.05
N VAL A 118 3.06 -9.02 -7.81
CA VAL A 118 3.15 -9.07 -9.27
C VAL A 118 4.33 -9.88 -9.82
N GLU A 119 5.13 -10.51 -8.95
CA GLU A 119 6.38 -11.21 -9.35
C GLU A 119 6.19 -12.40 -10.29
N ASP A 120 5.01 -13.03 -10.27
CA ASP A 120 4.72 -14.22 -11.09
C ASP A 120 4.33 -13.87 -12.53
N LEU A 121 4.20 -12.57 -12.85
CA LEU A 121 3.86 -12.11 -14.18
C LEU A 121 5.09 -12.17 -15.11
N SER A 122 4.88 -12.62 -16.33
CA SER A 122 5.95 -12.80 -17.32
C SER A 122 6.46 -11.48 -17.89
N ASN A 123 5.58 -10.47 -17.94
CA ASN A 123 5.89 -9.15 -18.48
C ASN A 123 6.50 -8.25 -17.41
N PRO A 124 7.29 -7.25 -17.81
CA PRO A 124 7.66 -6.17 -16.90
C PRO A 124 6.41 -5.47 -16.39
N MET A 125 6.45 -5.03 -15.12
CA MET A 125 5.33 -4.40 -14.43
C MET A 125 5.74 -3.06 -13.83
N LEU A 126 4.83 -2.10 -13.88
CA LEU A 126 4.91 -0.88 -13.10
C LEU A 126 3.77 -0.88 -12.08
N VAL A 127 4.11 -0.95 -10.81
CA VAL A 127 3.13 -0.75 -9.73
C VAL A 127 3.14 0.72 -9.35
N VAL A 128 1.96 1.34 -9.34
CA VAL A 128 1.76 2.72 -8.88
C VAL A 128 0.88 2.70 -7.64
N ASP A 129 1.47 3.01 -6.48
CA ASP A 129 0.76 3.08 -5.20
C ASP A 129 0.41 4.55 -4.89
N LEU A 130 -0.87 4.87 -4.96
CA LEU A 130 -1.44 6.20 -4.68
C LEU A 130 -1.77 6.34 -3.19
N GLY A 131 -0.73 6.30 -2.35
CA GLY A 131 -0.81 6.40 -0.90
C GLY A 131 -0.46 7.79 -0.34
N THR A 132 0.08 7.81 0.89
CA THR A 132 0.59 9.03 1.56
C THR A 132 1.70 9.68 0.74
N ALA A 133 2.62 8.88 0.21
CA ALA A 133 3.47 9.20 -0.93
C ALA A 133 2.98 8.41 -2.13
N ILE A 134 3.14 8.92 -3.33
CA ILE A 134 2.92 8.15 -4.55
C ILE A 134 4.23 7.46 -4.90
N LYS A 135 4.17 6.14 -5.11
CA LYS A 135 5.35 5.33 -5.39
C LYS A 135 5.15 4.61 -6.71
N TYR A 136 6.16 4.63 -7.54
CA TYR A 136 6.22 3.93 -8.83
C TYR A 136 7.32 2.88 -8.70
N ILE A 137 6.99 1.59 -8.83
CA ILE A 137 7.90 0.48 -8.63
C ILE A 137 8.01 -0.27 -9.95
N TYR A 138 9.16 -0.22 -10.60
CA TYR A 138 9.40 -0.97 -11.83
C TYR A 138 10.00 -2.33 -11.52
N ILE A 139 9.32 -3.39 -11.97
CA ILE A 139 9.62 -4.78 -11.63
C ILE A 139 9.77 -5.58 -12.91
N LYS A 140 10.86 -6.34 -13.02
CA LYS A 140 11.12 -7.26 -14.13
C LYS A 140 11.85 -8.50 -13.62
N HIS A 141 11.42 -9.69 -14.07
CA HIS A 141 12.05 -10.96 -13.70
C HIS A 141 12.28 -11.11 -12.19
N LYS A 142 11.23 -10.89 -11.40
CA LYS A 142 11.27 -10.93 -9.93
C LYS A 142 12.30 -9.99 -9.30
N THR A 143 12.61 -8.89 -9.98
CA THR A 143 13.60 -7.92 -9.52
C THR A 143 13.00 -6.52 -9.53
N ILE A 144 13.08 -5.80 -8.41
CA ILE A 144 12.86 -4.35 -8.37
C ILE A 144 14.08 -3.70 -9.01
N LEU A 145 13.88 -3.00 -10.12
CA LEU A 145 14.95 -2.32 -10.87
C LEU A 145 15.03 -0.83 -10.56
N GLY A 146 13.94 -0.22 -10.10
CA GLY A 146 13.90 1.19 -9.77
C GLY A 146 12.60 1.58 -9.08
N VAL A 147 12.64 2.69 -8.36
CA VAL A 147 11.50 3.27 -7.66
C VAL A 147 11.50 4.78 -7.84
N ILE A 148 10.31 5.37 -8.08
CA ILE A 148 10.13 6.82 -8.05
C ILE A 148 9.19 7.13 -6.89
N ILE A 149 9.47 8.18 -6.12
CA ILE A 149 8.65 8.61 -4.99
C ILE A 149 8.30 10.08 -5.18
N THR A 150 7.00 10.39 -5.06
CA THR A 150 6.49 11.76 -5.14
C THR A 150 5.54 12.05 -3.98
N PRO A 151 5.27 13.31 -3.66
CA PRO A 151 4.27 13.65 -2.66
C PRO A 151 2.89 13.11 -3.05
N GLY A 152 2.17 12.51 -2.11
CA GLY A 152 0.78 12.14 -2.30
C GLY A 152 -0.16 13.35 -2.28
N VAL A 153 -1.40 13.17 -2.73
CA VAL A 153 -2.40 14.25 -2.87
C VAL A 153 -2.60 15.01 -1.57
N ASN A 154 -2.80 14.30 -0.45
CA ASN A 154 -3.00 14.93 0.86
C ASN A 154 -1.78 15.75 1.33
N ILE A 155 -0.57 15.27 1.06
CA ILE A 155 0.66 16.00 1.37
C ILE A 155 0.73 17.27 0.51
N SER A 156 0.41 17.17 -0.78
CA SER A 156 0.41 18.29 -1.71
C SER A 156 -0.60 19.37 -1.30
N ILE A 157 -1.82 18.98 -0.92
CA ILE A 157 -2.84 19.93 -0.42
C ILE A 157 -2.34 20.62 0.85
N LYS A 158 -1.88 19.84 1.84
CA LYS A 158 -1.36 20.40 3.10
C LYS A 158 -0.18 21.36 2.88
N ALA A 159 0.70 21.04 1.94
CA ALA A 159 1.81 21.89 1.57
C ALA A 159 1.34 23.21 0.93
N LEU A 160 0.35 23.17 0.05
CA LEU A 160 -0.25 24.37 -0.54
C LEU A 160 -0.92 25.24 0.53
N VAL A 161 -1.82 24.66 1.31
CA VAL A 161 -2.57 25.38 2.36
C VAL A 161 -1.64 25.95 3.44
N GLY A 162 -0.65 25.15 3.87
CA GLY A 162 0.28 25.55 4.94
C GLY A 162 1.30 26.62 4.54
N ASN A 163 1.56 26.81 3.23
CA ASN A 163 2.55 27.77 2.73
C ASN A 163 1.94 28.92 1.91
N THR A 164 0.62 29.07 1.91
CA THR A 164 -0.08 30.18 1.22
C THR A 164 -1.11 30.81 2.14
N ALA A 165 -1.31 32.12 2.00
CA ALA A 165 -2.19 32.89 2.89
C ALA A 165 -3.68 32.75 2.54
N LEU A 166 -4.03 32.35 1.30
CA LEU A 166 -5.39 32.45 0.78
C LEU A 166 -5.97 31.13 0.29
N LEU A 167 -5.19 30.04 0.24
CA LEU A 167 -5.70 28.75 -0.20
C LEU A 167 -6.36 28.01 0.97
N PRO A 168 -7.65 27.65 0.83
CA PRO A 168 -8.39 26.93 1.87
C PRO A 168 -8.04 25.44 1.87
N ASP A 169 -8.37 24.75 2.95
CA ASP A 169 -8.44 23.29 2.92
C ASP A 169 -9.58 22.82 2.00
N ILE A 170 -9.38 21.71 1.29
CA ILE A 170 -10.32 21.20 0.30
C ILE A 170 -10.51 19.70 0.44
N ASP A 171 -11.70 19.23 0.12
CA ASP A 171 -11.97 17.81 -0.11
C ASP A 171 -11.45 17.38 -1.48
N ILE A 172 -10.95 16.14 -1.56
CA ILE A 172 -10.41 15.56 -2.79
C ILE A 172 -11.57 15.08 -3.65
N GLU A 173 -11.95 15.89 -4.62
CA GLU A 173 -13.00 15.59 -5.60
C GLU A 173 -12.52 15.90 -7.01
N VAL A 174 -13.06 15.18 -8.01
CA VAL A 174 -12.77 15.45 -9.42
C VAL A 174 -13.67 16.58 -9.91
N PRO A 175 -13.13 17.74 -10.28
CA PRO A 175 -13.95 18.83 -10.79
C PRO A 175 -14.47 18.50 -12.21
N LYS A 176 -15.60 19.09 -12.58
CA LYS A 176 -16.25 18.88 -13.89
C LYS A 176 -15.40 19.30 -15.08
N LYS A 177 -14.47 20.20 -14.88
CA LYS A 177 -13.58 20.75 -15.92
C LYS A 177 -12.14 20.78 -15.43
N VAL A 178 -11.20 20.55 -16.32
CA VAL A 178 -9.76 20.66 -16.03
C VAL A 178 -9.39 22.09 -15.65
N LEU A 179 -9.90 23.07 -16.35
CA LEU A 179 -9.71 24.48 -15.99
C LEU A 179 -10.73 24.88 -14.93
N GLY A 180 -10.30 25.02 -13.69
CA GLY A 180 -11.10 25.54 -12.58
C GLY A 180 -11.35 27.04 -12.74
N THR A 181 -12.48 27.50 -12.22
CA THR A 181 -12.92 28.92 -12.28
C THR A 181 -13.09 29.56 -10.89
N ASN A 182 -12.83 28.83 -9.85
CA ASN A 182 -12.76 29.30 -8.46
C ASN A 182 -11.64 28.54 -7.73
N THR A 183 -11.20 29.06 -6.59
CA THR A 183 -10.05 28.52 -5.84
C THR A 183 -10.15 27.01 -5.57
N ILE A 184 -11.32 26.56 -5.11
CA ILE A 184 -11.54 25.14 -4.79
C ILE A 184 -11.38 24.26 -6.02
N SER A 185 -12.11 24.57 -7.11
CA SER A 185 -12.02 23.79 -8.35
C SER A 185 -10.64 23.87 -9.01
N CYS A 186 -9.91 24.99 -8.88
CA CYS A 186 -8.52 25.09 -9.34
C CYS A 186 -7.60 24.14 -8.57
N MET A 187 -7.70 24.11 -7.24
CA MET A 187 -6.91 23.21 -6.40
C MET A 187 -7.27 21.75 -6.64
N GLN A 188 -8.58 21.43 -6.68
CA GLN A 188 -9.06 20.08 -6.98
C GLN A 188 -8.56 19.56 -8.32
N SER A 189 -8.60 20.40 -9.36
CA SER A 189 -8.05 20.07 -10.68
C SER A 189 -6.55 19.78 -10.62
N GLY A 190 -5.79 20.63 -9.94
CA GLY A 190 -4.35 20.48 -9.80
C GLY A 190 -3.96 19.16 -9.13
N VAL A 191 -4.68 18.75 -8.08
CA VAL A 191 -4.35 17.53 -7.33
C VAL A 191 -4.94 16.25 -7.94
N THR A 192 -5.97 16.32 -8.76
CA THR A 192 -6.57 15.15 -9.42
C THR A 192 -6.05 14.96 -10.83
N TYR A 193 -6.31 15.89 -11.74
CA TYR A 193 -5.78 15.82 -13.10
C TYR A 193 -4.26 15.96 -13.17
N GLY A 194 -3.66 16.74 -12.24
CA GLY A 194 -2.21 16.84 -12.12
C GLY A 194 -1.57 15.50 -11.78
N VAL A 195 -2.14 14.75 -10.81
CA VAL A 195 -1.65 13.42 -10.44
C VAL A 195 -1.87 12.41 -11.58
N ALA A 196 -3.05 12.42 -12.24
CA ALA A 196 -3.28 11.58 -13.40
C ALA A 196 -2.26 11.84 -14.52
N SER A 197 -1.99 13.12 -14.82
CA SER A 197 -0.99 13.51 -15.82
C SER A 197 0.44 13.12 -15.39
N GLN A 198 0.74 13.15 -14.09
CA GLN A 198 2.02 12.67 -13.56
C GLN A 198 2.16 11.16 -13.77
N VAL A 199 1.09 10.38 -13.52
CA VAL A 199 1.08 8.94 -13.76
C VAL A 199 1.34 8.66 -15.23
N ASP A 200 0.57 9.28 -16.13
CA ASP A 200 0.72 9.10 -17.58
C ASP A 200 2.13 9.49 -18.07
N GLY A 201 2.62 10.66 -17.67
CA GLY A 201 3.93 11.15 -18.11
C GLY A 201 5.10 10.34 -17.55
N LEU A 202 4.97 9.72 -16.36
CA LEU A 202 6.01 8.82 -15.83
C LEU A 202 5.96 7.46 -16.51
N ILE A 203 4.79 6.95 -16.88
CA ILE A 203 4.66 5.73 -17.71
C ILE A 203 5.41 5.93 -19.03
N GLU A 204 5.18 7.05 -19.74
CA GLU A 204 5.87 7.36 -20.99
C GLU A 204 7.39 7.42 -20.81
N ARG A 205 7.87 8.15 -19.81
CA ARG A 205 9.32 8.31 -19.54
C ARG A 205 10.00 7.00 -19.17
N ILE A 206 9.35 6.15 -18.37
CA ILE A 206 9.87 4.83 -18.02
C ILE A 206 9.94 3.96 -19.27
N GLY A 207 8.93 4.01 -20.15
CA GLY A 207 8.93 3.30 -21.43
C GLY A 207 10.06 3.75 -22.35
N GLU A 208 10.31 5.06 -22.45
CA GLU A 208 11.41 5.62 -23.21
C GLU A 208 12.79 5.20 -22.65
N GLU A 209 12.95 5.18 -21.33
CA GLU A 209 14.19 4.78 -20.66
C GLU A 209 14.48 3.30 -20.79
N THR A 210 13.48 2.48 -20.50
CA THR A 210 13.63 1.00 -20.50
C THR A 210 13.57 0.41 -21.90
N LYS A 211 12.95 1.08 -22.86
CA LYS A 211 12.66 0.63 -24.24
C LYS A 211 11.83 -0.66 -24.25
N GLU A 212 10.98 -0.83 -23.26
CA GLU A 212 10.15 -2.02 -23.06
C GLU A 212 8.69 -1.65 -22.88
N SER A 213 7.81 -2.55 -23.29
CA SER A 213 6.39 -2.51 -22.92
C SER A 213 6.24 -3.16 -21.54
N PHE A 214 5.39 -2.59 -20.71
CA PHE A 214 5.06 -3.11 -19.37
C PHE A 214 3.59 -2.88 -19.06
N GLU A 215 3.06 -3.72 -18.20
CA GLU A 215 1.71 -3.56 -17.66
C GLU A 215 1.75 -2.64 -16.42
N VAL A 216 0.66 -1.91 -16.18
CA VAL A 216 0.57 -0.96 -15.08
C VAL A 216 -0.55 -1.34 -14.15
N ILE A 217 -0.24 -1.47 -12.85
CA ILE A 217 -1.21 -1.72 -11.79
C ILE A 217 -1.24 -0.53 -10.83
N LEU A 218 -2.44 0.02 -10.64
CA LEU A 218 -2.72 1.03 -9.63
C LEU A 218 -3.22 0.39 -8.34
N THR A 219 -2.64 0.82 -7.22
CA THR A 219 -3.09 0.50 -5.88
C THR A 219 -3.16 1.76 -5.01
N GLY A 220 -3.48 1.61 -3.74
CA GLY A 220 -3.58 2.73 -2.81
C GLY A 220 -4.97 3.36 -2.74
N GLY A 221 -5.18 4.18 -1.71
CA GLY A 221 -6.51 4.70 -1.35
C GLY A 221 -7.15 5.64 -2.36
N LEU A 222 -6.36 6.27 -3.23
CA LEU A 222 -6.86 7.18 -4.28
C LEU A 222 -6.91 6.53 -5.66
N SER A 223 -6.58 5.25 -5.79
CA SER A 223 -6.55 4.56 -7.08
C SER A 223 -7.92 4.57 -7.79
N GLU A 224 -9.02 4.48 -7.04
CA GLU A 224 -10.38 4.54 -7.60
C GLU A 224 -10.71 5.90 -8.21
N LEU A 225 -10.26 6.98 -7.58
CA LEU A 225 -10.52 8.34 -8.03
C LEU A 225 -9.65 8.72 -9.23
N ILE A 226 -8.39 8.30 -9.24
CA ILE A 226 -7.37 8.75 -10.21
C ILE A 226 -7.35 7.88 -11.48
N ALA A 227 -7.56 6.56 -11.36
CA ALA A 227 -7.49 5.66 -12.51
C ALA A 227 -8.36 6.11 -13.71
N PRO A 228 -9.64 6.55 -13.52
CA PRO A 228 -10.48 7.00 -14.64
C PRO A 228 -10.00 8.29 -15.32
N LEU A 229 -9.07 9.03 -14.72
CA LEU A 229 -8.51 10.28 -15.24
C LEU A 229 -7.24 10.07 -16.06
N CYS A 230 -6.61 8.90 -15.92
CA CYS A 230 -5.42 8.54 -16.68
C CYS A 230 -5.77 8.18 -18.12
N LYS A 231 -4.84 8.43 -19.05
CA LYS A 231 -4.98 8.13 -20.48
C LYS A 231 -4.51 6.72 -20.84
N HIS A 232 -3.56 6.19 -20.05
CA HIS A 232 -3.03 4.85 -20.25
C HIS A 232 -3.99 3.79 -19.70
N GLU A 233 -3.96 2.61 -20.28
CA GLU A 233 -4.67 1.44 -19.76
C GLU A 233 -4.00 0.99 -18.46
N LEU A 234 -4.80 0.87 -17.40
CA LEU A 234 -4.35 0.57 -16.06
C LEU A 234 -5.24 -0.51 -15.44
N THR A 235 -4.63 -1.48 -14.80
CA THR A 235 -5.34 -2.42 -13.92
C THR A 235 -5.36 -1.87 -12.50
N ARG A 236 -6.51 -1.94 -11.81
CA ARG A 236 -6.62 -1.52 -10.40
C ARG A 236 -6.71 -2.72 -9.48
N ASP A 237 -5.86 -2.75 -8.45
CA ASP A 237 -5.92 -3.73 -7.37
C ASP A 237 -5.74 -3.04 -6.00
N PRO A 238 -6.84 -2.78 -5.26
CA PRO A 238 -6.77 -2.10 -3.98
C PRO A 238 -6.12 -2.93 -2.87
N ASP A 239 -6.08 -4.26 -3.01
CA ASP A 239 -5.54 -5.18 -2.01
C ASP A 239 -4.13 -5.68 -2.36
N LEU A 240 -3.46 -5.05 -3.33
CA LEU A 240 -2.19 -5.52 -3.88
C LEU A 240 -1.14 -5.78 -2.80
N VAL A 241 -0.94 -4.83 -1.88
CA VAL A 241 0.07 -4.96 -0.81
C VAL A 241 -0.27 -6.13 0.12
N LEU A 242 -1.54 -6.30 0.49
CA LEU A 242 -1.98 -7.42 1.33
C LEU A 242 -1.82 -8.78 0.62
N LYS A 243 -2.06 -8.83 -0.69
CA LYS A 243 -1.83 -10.06 -1.50
C LYS A 243 -0.34 -10.42 -1.53
N GLY A 244 0.53 -9.43 -1.67
CA GLY A 244 1.98 -9.65 -1.60
C GLY A 244 2.43 -10.08 -0.21
N LEU A 245 1.88 -9.48 0.84
CA LEU A 245 2.15 -9.89 2.23
C LEU A 245 1.72 -11.34 2.48
N LEU A 246 0.55 -11.73 1.97
CA LEU A 246 0.07 -13.12 2.04
C LEU A 246 1.01 -14.10 1.32
N LYS A 247 1.47 -13.74 0.10
CA LYS A 247 2.46 -14.56 -0.63
C LYS A 247 3.77 -14.73 0.17
N ILE A 248 4.26 -13.65 0.80
CA ILE A 248 5.44 -13.69 1.66
C ILE A 248 5.18 -14.59 2.86
N PHE A 249 4.03 -14.43 3.54
CA PHE A 249 3.66 -15.28 4.66
C PHE A 249 3.69 -16.75 4.25
N ASN A 250 3.00 -17.14 3.20
CA ASN A 250 2.91 -18.53 2.74
C ASN A 250 4.27 -19.15 2.40
N ARG A 251 5.21 -18.37 1.85
CA ARG A 251 6.59 -18.82 1.59
C ARG A 251 7.40 -19.12 2.83
N ASN A 252 7.08 -18.45 3.93
CA ASN A 252 7.83 -18.58 5.18
C ASN A 252 7.15 -19.55 6.16
N ASP A 253 5.82 -19.75 6.06
CA ASP A 253 5.09 -20.70 6.90
C ASP A 253 5.47 -22.16 6.59
N THR A 254 5.70 -22.49 5.33
CA THR A 254 6.19 -23.81 4.92
C THR A 254 7.58 -24.18 5.48
N LEU A 255 8.32 -23.21 5.99
CA LEU A 255 9.64 -23.41 6.61
C LEU A 255 9.58 -23.50 8.13
N ARG A 256 8.43 -23.18 8.74
CA ARG A 256 8.19 -23.27 10.18
C ARG A 256 7.59 -24.62 10.59
N LYS A 257 7.15 -25.41 9.62
CA LYS A 257 6.73 -26.82 9.77
C LYS A 257 7.87 -27.76 9.45
#